data_b774515b21bebc8fe9813c68a2644477
#
_entry.id   b774515b21bebc8fe9813c68a2644477
#
_cell.length_a   1.000
_cell.length_b   1.000
_cell.length_c   1.000
_cell.angle_alpha   90.00
_cell.angle_beta   90.00
_cell.angle_gamma   90.00
#
_symmetry.space_group_name_H-M   'P 1'
#
loop_
_entity.id
_entity.type
_entity.pdbx_description
1 polymer ?
#
loop_
_entity_poly.entity_id
_entity_poly.type
_entity_poly.pdbx_seq_one_letter_code
_entity_poly.pdbx_strand_id
1 'polypeptide(L)'
;ILSNPLALDEIIPHLFLGNIYVGSDYRVLKKFNITHIVRIVENSELLIDYDGIKYETYELDDYPDVDIKEIFNKVNISIRTSRKKKENVLVHCVMGISRSPTVIIAYLIDKQKMSLRHAVKLVQDKRPCIFPNEGFIEQLKLYEKQIQRRRR
;
A
#
# COMPACT_ATOMS: atom_id res chain seq x y z
N ILE A 1 -15.59 7.30 -14.09
CA ILE A 1 -14.98 6.10 -14.67
C ILE A 1 -14.51 5.20 -13.54
N LEU A 2 -15.04 3.99 -13.48
CA LEU A 2 -14.63 3.01 -12.49
C LEU A 2 -13.27 2.44 -12.89
N SER A 3 -12.34 2.35 -11.93
CA SER A 3 -11.09 1.68 -12.17
C SER A 3 -11.33 0.18 -12.37
N ASN A 4 -10.50 -0.45 -13.20
CA ASN A 4 -10.54 -1.90 -13.38
C ASN A 4 -10.14 -2.57 -12.05
N PRO A 5 -11.03 -3.34 -11.40
CA PRO A 5 -10.72 -3.98 -10.12
C PRO A 5 -9.60 -5.02 -10.23
N LEU A 6 -9.34 -5.49 -11.45
CA LEU A 6 -8.24 -6.44 -11.71
C LEU A 6 -6.93 -5.71 -12.10
N ALA A 7 -6.94 -4.38 -12.10
CA ALA A 7 -5.76 -3.62 -12.48
C ALA A 7 -4.70 -3.63 -11.39
N LEU A 8 -3.46 -3.63 -11.84
CA LEU A 8 -2.29 -3.36 -11.03
C LEU A 8 -1.86 -1.93 -11.37
N ASP A 9 -1.94 -1.04 -10.41
CA ASP A 9 -1.72 0.40 -10.66
C ASP A 9 -0.35 0.84 -10.13
N GLU A 10 0.50 1.37 -11.00
CA GLU A 10 1.77 1.97 -10.58
C GLU A 10 1.51 3.38 -10.06
N ILE A 11 1.78 3.59 -8.78
CA ILE A 11 1.52 4.88 -8.11
C ILE A 11 2.67 5.86 -8.37
N ILE A 12 3.87 5.41 -8.10
CA ILE A 12 5.14 6.09 -8.43
C ILE A 12 6.11 5.00 -8.90
N PRO A 13 7.24 5.34 -9.52
CA PRO A 13 8.15 4.30 -10.03
C PRO A 13 8.48 3.23 -8.99
N HIS A 14 8.27 1.96 -9.36
CA HIS A 14 8.53 0.77 -8.56
C HIS A 14 7.56 0.52 -7.40
N LEU A 15 6.49 1.30 -7.27
CA LEU A 15 5.48 1.10 -6.21
C LEU A 15 4.11 0.88 -6.83
N PHE A 16 3.54 -0.30 -6.61
CA PHE A 16 2.28 -0.74 -7.19
C PHE A 16 1.22 -0.98 -6.11
N LEU A 17 -0.01 -0.76 -6.49
CA LEU A 17 -1.20 -0.97 -5.65
C LEU A 17 -2.17 -1.86 -6.39
N GLY A 18 -2.77 -2.81 -5.69
CA GLY A 18 -3.75 -3.71 -6.29
C GLY A 18 -4.60 -4.43 -5.24
N ASN A 19 -5.38 -5.40 -5.71
CA ASN A 19 -6.21 -6.23 -4.86
C ASN A 19 -5.59 -7.63 -4.70
N ILE A 20 -6.26 -8.48 -3.92
CA ILE A 20 -5.77 -9.83 -3.64
C ILE A 20 -5.73 -10.70 -4.90
N TYR A 21 -6.58 -10.44 -5.89
CA TYR A 21 -6.62 -11.25 -7.11
C TYR A 21 -5.37 -11.03 -7.96
N VAL A 22 -4.97 -9.77 -8.17
CA VAL A 22 -3.71 -9.50 -8.89
C VAL A 22 -2.50 -9.90 -8.05
N GLY A 23 -2.56 -9.75 -6.73
CA GLY A 23 -1.50 -10.19 -5.82
C GLY A 23 -1.32 -11.70 -5.78
N SER A 24 -2.31 -12.45 -6.23
CA SER A 24 -2.28 -13.93 -6.28
C SER A 24 -2.13 -14.50 -7.69
N ASP A 25 -2.05 -13.65 -8.71
CA ASP A 25 -1.93 -14.08 -10.11
C ASP A 25 -0.46 -14.03 -10.55
N TYR A 26 0.18 -15.19 -10.61
CA TYR A 26 1.60 -15.29 -10.95
C TYR A 26 1.92 -14.67 -12.31
N ARG A 27 1.02 -14.78 -13.28
CA ARG A 27 1.25 -14.22 -14.64
C ARG A 27 1.31 -12.71 -14.60
N VAL A 28 0.45 -12.09 -13.79
CA VAL A 28 0.44 -10.62 -13.60
C VAL A 28 1.72 -10.19 -12.87
N LEU A 29 2.07 -10.87 -11.79
CA LEU A 29 3.26 -10.55 -10.99
C LEU A 29 4.52 -10.64 -11.84
N LYS A 30 4.62 -11.68 -12.68
CA LYS A 30 5.76 -11.86 -13.56
C LYS A 30 5.80 -10.80 -14.67
N LYS A 31 4.65 -10.48 -15.25
CA LYS A 31 4.56 -9.46 -16.31
C LYS A 31 5.07 -8.10 -15.84
N PHE A 32 4.74 -7.72 -14.62
CA PHE A 32 5.15 -6.44 -14.04
C PHE A 32 6.44 -6.55 -13.24
N ASN A 33 7.09 -7.71 -13.27
CA ASN A 33 8.35 -7.95 -12.57
C ASN A 33 8.27 -7.60 -11.08
N ILE A 34 7.19 -8.01 -10.43
CA ILE A 34 7.00 -7.82 -8.99
C ILE A 34 7.90 -8.80 -8.24
N THR A 35 8.79 -8.30 -7.40
CA THR A 35 9.72 -9.11 -6.62
C THR A 35 9.50 -9.02 -5.12
N HIS A 36 8.67 -8.10 -4.67
CA HIS A 36 8.35 -7.91 -3.26
C HIS A 36 6.86 -7.59 -3.13
N ILE A 37 6.19 -8.24 -2.20
CA ILE A 37 4.76 -8.00 -1.94
C ILE A 37 4.53 -7.74 -0.46
N VAL A 38 3.83 -6.65 -0.16
CA VAL A 38 3.33 -6.33 1.17
C VAL A 38 1.83 -6.58 1.16
N ARG A 39 1.36 -7.52 1.99
CA ARG A 39 -0.04 -7.94 2.07
C ARG A 39 -0.64 -7.54 3.40
N ILE A 40 -1.79 -6.88 3.36
CA ILE A 40 -2.53 -6.49 4.56
C ILE A 40 -3.93 -7.09 4.45
N VAL A 41 -4.15 -8.19 5.14
CA VAL A 41 -5.36 -9.01 5.02
C VAL A 41 -5.82 -9.46 6.41
N GLU A 42 -7.10 -9.82 6.55
CA GLU A 42 -7.63 -10.30 7.82
C GLU A 42 -7.28 -11.76 8.10
N ASN A 43 -7.03 -12.55 7.06
CA ASN A 43 -6.67 -13.96 7.20
C ASN A 43 -5.66 -14.35 6.12
N SER A 44 -4.46 -14.70 6.54
CA SER A 44 -3.37 -15.07 5.63
C SER A 44 -3.28 -16.57 5.31
N GLU A 45 -4.10 -17.41 5.92
CA GLU A 45 -4.00 -18.88 5.79
C GLU A 45 -4.18 -19.38 4.36
N LEU A 46 -4.99 -18.68 3.55
CA LEU A 46 -5.31 -19.10 2.18
C LEU A 46 -4.43 -18.42 1.13
N LEU A 47 -3.44 -17.63 1.55
CA LEU A 47 -2.56 -16.95 0.61
C LEU A 47 -1.48 -17.90 0.09
N ILE A 48 -1.12 -17.72 -1.18
CA ILE A 48 -0.08 -18.51 -1.83
C ILE A 48 1.16 -17.65 -2.00
N ASP A 49 2.32 -18.19 -1.62
CA ASP A 49 3.61 -17.55 -1.82
C ASP A 49 4.31 -18.20 -3.02
N TYR A 50 4.65 -17.37 -4.01
CA TYR A 50 5.40 -17.85 -5.18
C TYR A 50 6.90 -17.71 -4.97
N ASP A 51 7.66 -18.66 -5.47
CA ASP A 51 9.12 -18.62 -5.40
C ASP A 51 9.66 -17.39 -6.14
N GLY A 52 10.71 -16.80 -5.60
CA GLY A 52 11.34 -15.61 -6.21
C GLY A 52 10.70 -14.30 -5.82
N ILE A 53 9.65 -14.33 -5.00
CA ILE A 53 9.00 -13.14 -4.49
C ILE A 53 9.15 -13.11 -2.97
N LYS A 54 9.57 -11.96 -2.44
CA LYS A 54 9.66 -11.74 -1.00
C LYS A 54 8.30 -11.23 -0.49
N TYR A 55 7.79 -11.82 0.58
CA TYR A 55 6.49 -11.45 1.14
C TYR A 55 6.61 -10.89 2.55
N GLU A 56 5.85 -9.81 2.79
CA GLU A 56 5.56 -9.32 4.14
C GLU A 56 4.05 -9.33 4.32
N THR A 57 3.57 -9.96 5.39
CA THR A 57 2.14 -10.11 5.63
C THR A 57 1.76 -9.55 6.99
N TYR A 58 0.75 -8.69 7.00
CA TYR A 58 0.17 -8.11 8.20
C TYR A 58 -1.29 -8.49 8.29
N GLU A 59 -1.70 -9.09 9.39
CA GLU A 59 -3.10 -9.47 9.60
C GLU A 59 -3.83 -8.34 10.33
N LEU A 60 -4.56 -7.54 9.55
CA LEU A 60 -5.36 -6.42 10.04
C LEU A 60 -6.68 -6.39 9.29
N ASP A 61 -7.77 -6.14 10.03
CA ASP A 61 -9.09 -5.94 9.45
C ASP A 61 -9.25 -4.52 8.91
N ASP A 62 -10.24 -4.34 8.05
CA ASP A 62 -10.58 -3.03 7.49
C ASP A 62 -11.73 -2.41 8.28
N TYR A 63 -11.45 -1.98 9.51
CA TYR A 63 -12.40 -1.29 10.37
C TYR A 63 -11.78 -0.04 10.96
N PRO A 64 -12.60 1.00 11.24
CA PRO A 64 -12.08 2.29 11.74
C PRO A 64 -11.33 2.21 13.07
N ASP A 65 -11.59 1.21 13.90
CA ASP A 65 -10.94 1.03 15.21
C ASP A 65 -9.62 0.24 15.14
N VAL A 66 -9.23 -0.25 13.96
CA VAL A 66 -7.97 -0.96 13.78
C VAL A 66 -6.81 0.02 13.74
N ASP A 67 -5.77 -0.24 14.51
CA ASP A 67 -4.56 0.60 14.55
C ASP A 67 -3.61 0.24 13.40
N ILE A 68 -3.92 0.76 12.21
CA ILE A 68 -3.07 0.53 11.03
C ILE A 68 -1.76 1.33 11.10
N LYS A 69 -1.76 2.42 11.86
CA LYS A 69 -0.57 3.27 11.99
C LYS A 69 0.63 2.50 12.57
N GLU A 70 0.38 1.45 13.35
CA GLU A 70 1.45 0.64 13.95
C GLU A 70 2.35 -0.03 12.91
N ILE A 71 1.87 -0.26 11.68
CA ILE A 71 2.70 -0.88 10.63
C ILE A 71 3.33 0.12 9.66
N PHE A 72 3.03 1.41 9.78
CA PHE A 72 3.52 2.41 8.82
C PHE A 72 5.04 2.42 8.68
N ASN A 73 5.77 2.44 9.79
CA ASN A 73 7.24 2.49 9.71
C ASN A 73 7.83 1.26 9.05
N LYS A 74 7.35 0.07 9.39
CA LYS A 74 7.84 -1.19 8.81
C LYS A 74 7.59 -1.22 7.31
N VAL A 75 6.38 -0.86 6.88
CA VAL A 75 6.02 -0.84 5.47
C VAL A 75 6.83 0.23 4.73
N ASN A 76 6.99 1.42 5.32
CA ASN A 76 7.78 2.49 4.72
C ASN A 76 9.23 2.07 4.45
N ILE A 77 9.85 1.37 5.39
CA ILE A 77 11.22 0.85 5.23
C ILE A 77 11.29 -0.15 4.09
N SER A 78 10.33 -1.06 4.02
CA SER A 78 10.29 -2.10 2.98
C SER A 78 10.11 -1.50 1.59
N ILE A 79 9.19 -0.56 1.43
CA ILE A 79 8.97 0.12 0.16
C ILE A 79 10.22 0.90 -0.25
N ARG A 80 10.78 1.66 0.67
CA ARG A 80 11.99 2.46 0.39
C ARG A 80 13.16 1.57 -0.04
N THR A 81 13.38 0.47 0.67
CA THR A 81 14.47 -0.47 0.39
C THR A 81 14.32 -1.05 -1.02
N SER A 82 13.12 -1.52 -1.38
CA SER A 82 12.87 -2.06 -2.72
C SER A 82 13.06 -1.02 -3.80
N ARG A 83 12.52 0.18 -3.61
CA ARG A 83 12.63 1.25 -4.61
C ARG A 83 14.08 1.71 -4.83
N LYS A 84 14.88 1.74 -3.77
CA LYS A 84 16.33 2.07 -3.90
C LYS A 84 17.06 1.07 -4.77
N LYS A 85 16.67 -0.19 -4.74
CA LYS A 85 17.24 -1.25 -5.57
C LYS A 85 16.61 -1.31 -6.96
N LYS A 86 15.66 -0.42 -7.25
CA LYS A 86 14.87 -0.43 -8.49
C LYS A 86 14.10 -1.75 -8.66
N GLU A 87 13.68 -2.33 -7.56
CA GLU A 87 12.81 -3.50 -7.53
C GLU A 87 11.36 -3.05 -7.40
N ASN A 88 10.45 -3.79 -8.02
CA ASN A 88 9.03 -3.46 -8.00
C ASN A 88 8.34 -4.09 -6.81
N VAL A 89 7.72 -3.26 -5.97
CA VAL A 89 6.98 -3.69 -4.80
C VAL A 89 5.49 -3.47 -5.03
N LEU A 90 4.69 -4.51 -4.75
CA LEU A 90 3.23 -4.44 -4.77
C LEU A 90 2.73 -4.39 -3.32
N VAL A 91 1.86 -3.45 -3.04
CA VAL A 91 1.13 -3.40 -1.77
C VAL A 91 -0.33 -3.71 -2.08
N HIS A 92 -0.89 -4.75 -1.44
CA HIS A 92 -2.29 -5.09 -1.64
C HIS A 92 -2.98 -5.46 -0.33
N CYS A 93 -4.27 -5.36 -0.33
CA CYS A 93 -5.17 -5.91 0.69
C CYS A 93 -6.17 -6.83 -0.01
N VAL A 94 -7.42 -6.90 0.43
CA VAL A 94 -8.38 -7.73 -0.29
C VAL A 94 -8.90 -7.01 -1.54
N MET A 95 -9.49 -5.82 -1.37
CA MET A 95 -10.09 -5.08 -2.48
C MET A 95 -9.17 -4.02 -3.08
N GLY A 96 -8.09 -3.67 -2.39
CA GLY A 96 -7.22 -2.57 -2.85
C GLY A 96 -7.89 -1.21 -2.73
N ILE A 97 -8.77 -1.04 -1.74
CA ILE A 97 -9.60 0.16 -1.59
C ILE A 97 -9.25 0.93 -0.33
N SER A 98 -8.96 0.26 0.79
CA SER A 98 -8.80 0.93 2.09
C SER A 98 -7.45 0.69 2.74
N ARG A 99 -7.12 -0.54 3.15
CA ARG A 99 -5.89 -0.86 3.91
C ARG A 99 -4.62 -0.56 3.10
N SER A 100 -4.52 -1.11 1.91
CA SER A 100 -3.32 -0.92 1.09
C SER A 100 -3.14 0.53 0.63
N PRO A 101 -4.18 1.26 0.18
CA PRO A 101 -3.99 2.68 -0.10
C PRO A 101 -3.53 3.48 1.11
N THR A 102 -4.01 3.13 2.31
CA THR A 102 -3.64 3.84 3.53
C THR A 102 -2.13 3.77 3.79
N VAL A 103 -1.53 2.58 3.71
CA VAL A 103 -0.09 2.47 3.97
C VAL A 103 0.75 3.09 2.85
N ILE A 104 0.27 3.08 1.62
CA ILE A 104 0.94 3.79 0.52
C ILE A 104 0.90 5.29 0.74
N ILE A 105 -0.25 5.83 1.14
CA ILE A 105 -0.38 7.27 1.47
C ILE A 105 0.58 7.63 2.60
N ALA A 106 0.67 6.80 3.64
CA ALA A 106 1.62 7.03 4.74
C ALA A 106 3.07 7.07 4.24
N TYR A 107 3.44 6.16 3.31
CA TYR A 107 4.77 6.17 2.69
C TYR A 107 5.03 7.47 1.95
N LEU A 108 4.06 7.95 1.17
CA LEU A 108 4.20 9.19 0.40
C LEU A 108 4.38 10.39 1.33
N ILE A 109 3.66 10.41 2.45
CA ILE A 109 3.79 11.49 3.45
C ILE A 109 5.20 11.47 4.05
N ASP A 110 5.67 10.32 4.52
CA ASP A 110 6.93 10.23 5.25
C ASP A 110 8.15 10.30 4.32
N LYS A 111 8.17 9.48 3.29
CA LYS A 111 9.39 9.31 2.48
C LYS A 111 9.42 10.16 1.22
N GLN A 112 8.27 10.54 0.69
CA GLN A 112 8.19 11.43 -0.48
C GLN A 112 7.85 12.87 -0.11
N LYS A 113 7.73 13.16 1.18
CA LYS A 113 7.51 14.51 1.74
C LYS A 113 6.26 15.19 1.19
N MET A 114 5.23 14.40 0.91
CA MET A 114 3.95 14.93 0.44
C MET A 114 3.05 15.32 1.61
N SER A 115 2.17 16.30 1.39
CA SER A 115 1.05 16.50 2.30
C SER A 115 0.05 15.34 2.16
N LEU A 116 -0.76 15.12 3.17
CA LEU A 116 -1.84 14.12 3.10
C LEU A 116 -2.72 14.37 1.87
N ARG A 117 -3.11 15.62 1.66
CA ARG A 117 -3.96 16.00 0.53
C ARG A 117 -3.34 15.62 -0.82
N HIS A 118 -2.07 15.91 -1.02
CA HIS A 118 -1.37 15.58 -2.28
C HIS A 118 -1.20 14.06 -2.42
N ALA A 119 -0.88 13.36 -1.33
CA ALA A 119 -0.71 11.91 -1.37
C ALA A 119 -2.03 11.21 -1.74
N VAL A 120 -3.14 11.61 -1.12
CA VAL A 120 -4.47 11.06 -1.43
C VAL A 120 -4.81 11.31 -2.90
N LYS A 121 -4.61 12.54 -3.37
CA LYS A 121 -4.91 12.88 -4.77
C LYS A 121 -4.08 12.05 -5.74
N LEU A 122 -2.79 11.89 -5.49
CA LEU A 122 -1.92 11.10 -6.36
C LEU A 122 -2.41 9.65 -6.45
N VAL A 123 -2.67 9.02 -5.30
CA VAL A 123 -3.13 7.62 -5.29
C VAL A 123 -4.50 7.50 -5.95
N GLN A 124 -5.40 8.44 -5.67
CA GLN A 124 -6.75 8.44 -6.24
C GLN A 124 -6.73 8.64 -7.76
N ASP A 125 -5.83 9.48 -8.28
CA ASP A 125 -5.68 9.67 -9.72
C ASP A 125 -5.21 8.38 -10.41
N LYS A 126 -4.34 7.62 -9.76
CA LYS A 126 -3.82 6.36 -10.30
C LYS A 126 -4.79 5.20 -10.11
N ARG A 127 -5.54 5.20 -9.02
CA ARG A 127 -6.52 4.15 -8.69
C ARG A 127 -7.78 4.81 -8.12
N PRO A 128 -8.74 5.21 -8.97
CA PRO A 128 -9.91 6.01 -8.56
C PRO A 128 -10.83 5.34 -7.53
N CYS A 129 -10.78 4.02 -7.39
CA CYS A 129 -11.65 3.31 -6.46
C CYS A 129 -11.20 3.36 -4.99
N ILE A 130 -10.06 3.96 -4.67
CA ILE A 130 -9.60 3.98 -3.28
C ILE A 130 -10.59 4.73 -2.39
N PHE A 131 -10.79 4.19 -1.20
CA PHE A 131 -11.65 4.79 -0.18
C PHE A 131 -11.22 4.29 1.20
N PRO A 132 -10.12 4.83 1.77
CA PRO A 132 -9.71 4.45 3.12
C PRO A 132 -10.84 4.72 4.11
N ASN A 133 -11.05 3.82 5.07
CA ASN A 133 -12.10 4.03 6.05
C ASN A 133 -11.80 5.28 6.91
N GLU A 134 -12.83 5.79 7.59
CA GLU A 134 -12.74 7.05 8.33
C GLU A 134 -11.70 7.02 9.46
N GLY A 135 -11.54 5.86 10.12
CA GLY A 135 -10.55 5.71 11.18
C GLY A 135 -9.13 5.75 10.63
N PHE A 136 -8.91 5.18 9.46
CA PHE A 136 -7.60 5.23 8.78
C PHE A 136 -7.27 6.64 8.32
N ILE A 137 -8.25 7.39 7.83
CA ILE A 137 -8.05 8.80 7.47
C ILE A 137 -7.64 9.62 8.70
N GLU A 138 -8.29 9.40 9.85
CA GLU A 138 -7.92 10.08 11.08
C GLU A 138 -6.49 9.73 11.52
N GLN A 139 -6.08 8.47 11.38
CA GLN A 139 -4.72 8.06 11.69
C GLN A 139 -3.71 8.69 10.73
N LEU A 140 -4.05 8.83 9.46
CA LEU A 140 -3.21 9.52 8.48
C LEU A 140 -3.05 11.00 8.81
N LYS A 141 -4.12 11.66 9.27
CA LYS A 141 -4.04 13.06 9.72
C LYS A 141 -3.08 13.23 10.89
N LEU A 142 -3.16 12.33 11.87
CA LEU A 142 -2.26 12.32 13.01
C LEU A 142 -0.82 12.04 12.56
N TYR A 143 -0.64 11.10 11.65
CA TYR A 143 0.67 10.75 11.12
C TYR A 143 1.31 11.92 10.38
N GLU A 144 0.55 12.62 9.56
CA GLU A 144 1.05 13.83 8.88
C GLU A 144 1.59 14.85 9.88
N LYS A 145 0.84 15.11 10.96
CA LYS A 145 1.29 16.03 12.01
C LYS A 145 2.56 15.55 12.68
N GLN A 146 2.69 14.25 12.96
CA GLN A 146 3.89 13.68 13.56
C GLN A 146 5.11 13.84 12.64
N ILE A 147 4.93 13.60 11.36
CA ILE A 147 6.02 13.73 10.38
C ILE A 147 6.43 15.21 10.25
N GLN A 148 5.49 16.13 10.21
CA GLN A 148 5.79 17.57 10.15
C GLN A 148 6.60 18.03 11.37
N ARG A 149 6.28 17.52 12.57
CA ARG A 149 7.03 17.83 13.79
C ARG A 149 8.47 17.32 13.72
N ARG A 150 8.71 16.14 13.16
CA ARG A 150 10.04 15.57 13.00
C ARG A 150 10.93 16.39 12.07
N ARG A 151 10.32 17.15 11.15
CA ARG A 151 11.03 17.96 10.14
C ARG A 151 11.35 19.37 10.60
N ARG A 152 10.89 19.76 11.78
CA ARG A 152 11.18 21.07 12.35
C ARG A 152 12.55 21.11 13.02
#